data_411f0f146dcc613eb65e7a51530dc5e7
#
_entry.id   411f0f146dcc613eb65e7a51530dc5e7
#
_cell.length_a   1.000
_cell.length_b   1.000
_cell.length_c   1.000
_cell.angle_alpha   90.00
_cell.angle_beta   90.00
_cell.angle_gamma   90.00
#
_symmetry.space_group_name_H-M   'P 1'
#
loop_
_entity.id
_entity.type
_entity.pdbx_description
1 polymer ?
#
loop_
_entity_poly.entity_id
_entity_poly.type
_entity_poly.pdbx_seq_one_letter_code
_entity_poly.pdbx_strand_id
1 'polypeptide(L)' 'MNLIFMHDVEGELVAVNPEYVTFVETDIYEGKHVTMIYFTNYKFAVTESFETVVNALNGWRKRT' A
#
# COMPACT_ATOMS: atom_id res chain seq x y z
N MET A 1 -2.50 10.32 -14.36
CA MET A 1 -2.40 9.90 -12.95
C MET A 1 -2.13 8.41 -12.88
N ASN A 2 -1.10 8.03 -12.14
CA ASN A 2 -0.70 6.62 -12.01
C ASN A 2 -1.14 6.08 -10.68
N LEU A 3 -2.14 5.20 -10.71
CA LEU A 3 -2.60 4.52 -9.52
C LEU A 3 -1.92 3.16 -9.41
N ILE A 4 -1.72 2.71 -8.20
CA ILE A 4 -1.11 1.41 -7.93
C ILE A 4 -2.22 0.48 -7.43
N PHE A 5 -2.35 -0.67 -8.07
CA PHE A 5 -3.40 -1.62 -7.72
C PHE A 5 -2.90 -2.59 -6.66
N MET A 6 -3.71 -2.78 -5.64
CA MET A 6 -3.41 -3.68 -4.53
C MET A 6 -4.69 -4.34 -4.09
N HIS A 7 -4.62 -5.18 -3.06
CA HIS A 7 -5.80 -5.88 -2.54
C HIS A 7 -5.93 -5.57 -1.06
N ASP A 8 -7.16 -5.30 -0.64
CA ASP A 8 -7.43 -5.06 0.77
C ASP A 8 -7.48 -6.39 1.55
N VAL A 9 -7.76 -6.31 2.85
CA VAL A 9 -7.74 -7.50 3.71
C VAL A 9 -8.87 -8.48 3.39
N GLU A 10 -9.85 -8.05 2.62
CA GLU A 10 -10.93 -8.91 2.17
C GLU A 10 -10.71 -9.46 0.77
N GLY A 11 -9.56 -9.15 0.17
CA GLY A 11 -9.24 -9.65 -1.16
C GLY A 11 -9.79 -8.79 -2.29
N GLU A 12 -10.37 -7.65 -1.96
CA GLU A 12 -10.92 -6.75 -2.99
C GLU A 12 -9.84 -5.88 -3.60
N LEU A 13 -9.92 -5.68 -4.89
CA LEU A 13 -8.96 -4.86 -5.61
C LEU A 13 -9.17 -3.39 -5.26
N VAL A 14 -8.10 -2.70 -4.90
CA VAL A 14 -8.14 -1.27 -4.60
C VAL A 14 -7.07 -0.57 -5.42
N ALA A 15 -7.28 0.69 -5.72
CA ALA A 15 -6.32 1.52 -6.45
C ALA A 15 -5.87 2.64 -5.53
N VAL A 16 -4.57 2.72 -5.32
CA VAL A 16 -3.97 3.64 -4.35
C VAL A 16 -3.23 4.74 -5.10
N ASN A 17 -3.45 6.00 -4.68
CA ASN A 17 -2.72 7.12 -5.25
C ASN A 17 -1.38 7.27 -4.52
N PRO A 18 -0.27 6.93 -5.15
CA PRO A 18 1.04 6.93 -4.48
C PRO A 18 1.49 8.33 -4.07
N GLU A 19 0.93 9.36 -4.69
CA GLU A 19 1.28 10.75 -4.37
C GLU A 19 0.95 11.12 -2.93
N TYR A 20 -0.07 10.46 -2.36
CA TYR A 20 -0.55 10.82 -1.02
C TYR A 20 -0.06 9.87 0.06
N VAL A 21 0.78 8.91 -0.29
CA VAL A 21 1.32 7.98 0.70
C VAL A 21 2.45 8.66 1.47
N THR A 22 2.35 8.66 2.80
CA THR A 22 3.38 9.25 3.65
C THR A 22 4.42 8.23 4.07
N PHE A 23 3.99 7.05 4.50
CA PHE A 23 4.91 5.96 4.80
C PHE A 23 4.14 4.64 4.86
N VAL A 24 4.89 3.54 4.89
CA VAL A 24 4.32 2.20 4.99
C VAL A 24 5.06 1.43 6.07
N GLU A 25 4.39 0.47 6.67
CA GLU A 25 5.03 -0.39 7.67
C GLU A 25 4.37 -1.76 7.67
N THR A 26 5.05 -2.73 8.24
CA THR A 26 4.47 -4.06 8.43
C THR A 26 3.54 -4.02 9.64
N ASP A 27 2.49 -4.83 9.60
CA ASP A 27 1.54 -4.90 10.70
C ASP A 27 0.90 -6.29 10.73
N ILE A 28 0.13 -6.56 11.75
CA ILE A 28 -0.61 -7.81 11.90
C ILE A 28 -2.09 -7.44 11.97
N TYR A 29 -2.88 -8.10 11.16
CA TYR A 29 -4.33 -7.92 11.16
C TYR A 29 -4.98 -9.29 11.26
N GLU A 30 -5.70 -9.53 12.37
CA GLU A 30 -6.37 -10.81 12.63
C GLU A 30 -5.41 -11.99 12.43
N GLY A 31 -4.21 -11.86 12.98
CA GLY A 31 -3.21 -12.92 12.95
C GLY A 31 -2.44 -13.07 11.65
N LYS A 32 -2.70 -12.20 10.67
CA LYS A 32 -2.04 -12.26 9.37
C LYS A 32 -1.16 -11.05 9.15
N HIS A 33 -0.03 -11.28 8.48
CA HIS A 33 0.86 -10.18 8.13
C HIS A 33 0.24 -9.36 7.00
N VAL A 34 0.20 -8.05 7.21
CA VAL A 34 -0.31 -7.11 6.21
C VAL A 34 0.68 -5.96 6.10
N THR A 35 0.50 -5.15 5.07
CA THR A 35 1.27 -3.92 4.92
C THR A 35 0.30 -2.76 5.16
N MET A 36 0.65 -1.91 6.12
CA MET A 36 -0.18 -0.75 6.44
C MET A 36 0.35 0.46 5.68
N ILE A 37 -0.51 1.07 4.90
CA ILE A 37 -0.17 2.25 4.11
C ILE A 37 -0.79 3.46 4.80
N TYR A 38 0.04 4.47 5.09
CA TYR A 38 -0.40 5.67 5.79
C TYR A 38 -0.55 6.83 4.82
N PHE A 39 -1.67 7.51 4.97
CA PHE A 39 -1.96 8.75 4.25
C PHE A 39 -2.02 9.86 5.28
N THR A 40 -2.25 11.10 4.84
CA THR A 40 -2.23 12.22 5.77
C THR A 40 -3.23 12.05 6.93
N ASN A 41 -4.45 11.62 6.60
CA ASN A 41 -5.52 11.59 7.59
C ASN A 41 -6.02 10.20 7.96
N TYR A 42 -5.47 9.15 7.34
CA TYR A 42 -5.94 7.79 7.63
C TYR A 42 -4.91 6.76 7.17
N LYS A 43 -5.16 5.52 7.53
CA LYS A 43 -4.31 4.41 7.12
C LYS A 43 -5.18 3.30 6.54
N PHE A 44 -4.54 2.43 5.75
CA PHE A 44 -5.25 1.38 5.03
C PHE A 44 -4.36 0.15 4.91
N ALA A 45 -4.91 -1.02 5.20
CA ALA A 45 -4.14 -2.27 5.16
C ALA A 45 -4.33 -2.96 3.82
N VAL A 46 -3.21 -3.44 3.24
CA VAL A 46 -3.24 -4.22 2.00
C VAL A 46 -2.56 -5.56 2.27
N THR A 47 -2.89 -6.55 1.44
CA THR A 47 -2.35 -7.90 1.61
C THR A 47 -1.03 -8.12 0.89
N GLU A 48 -0.66 -7.25 -0.04
CA GLU A 48 0.64 -7.33 -0.69
C GLU A 48 1.74 -7.19 0.35
N SER A 49 2.86 -7.89 0.14
CA SER A 49 3.96 -7.84 1.09
C SER A 49 4.56 -6.44 1.15
N PHE A 50 5.22 -6.16 2.28
CA PHE A 50 5.92 -4.88 2.46
C PHE A 50 6.87 -4.61 1.29
N GLU A 51 7.65 -5.62 0.90
CA GLU A 51 8.60 -5.47 -0.21
C GLU A 51 7.89 -5.14 -1.51
N THR A 52 6.78 -5.83 -1.80
CA THR A 52 6.02 -5.58 -3.01
C THR A 52 5.49 -4.16 -3.05
N VAL A 53 4.96 -3.68 -1.92
CA VAL A 53 4.42 -2.32 -1.83
C VAL A 53 5.53 -1.29 -2.02
N VAL A 54 6.66 -1.48 -1.34
CA VAL A 54 7.79 -0.54 -1.44
C VAL A 54 8.30 -0.50 -2.88
N ASN A 55 8.42 -1.67 -3.53
CA ASN A 55 8.89 -1.71 -4.90
C ASN A 55 7.94 -1.01 -5.85
N ALA A 56 6.63 -1.17 -5.64
CA ALA A 56 5.64 -0.49 -6.46
C ALA A 56 5.73 1.03 -6.30
N LEU A 57 5.88 1.50 -5.06
CA LEU A 57 6.02 2.93 -4.80
C LEU A 57 7.30 3.49 -5.41
N ASN A 58 8.40 2.76 -5.28
CA ASN A 58 9.67 3.18 -5.87
C ASN A 58 9.59 3.20 -7.39
N GLY A 59 8.89 2.24 -7.98
CA GLY A 59 8.68 2.22 -9.43
C GLY A 59 7.94 3.44 -9.91
N TRP A 60 6.93 3.88 -9.15
CA TRP A 60 6.19 5.09 -9.50
C TRP A 60 7.11 6.31 -9.44
N ARG A 61 7.93 6.42 -8.41
CA ARG A 61 8.82 7.57 -8.24
C ARG A 61 9.83 7.68 -9.37
N LYS A 62 10.28 6.55 -9.91
CA LYS A 62 11.25 6.56 -10.99
C LYS A 62 10.66 7.05 -12.30
N ARG A 63 9.34 7.04 -12.42
CA ARG A 63 8.67 7.48 -13.65
C ARG A 63 8.37 8.98 -13.66
N THR A 64 8.54 9.61 -12.53
CA THR A 64 8.31 11.04 -12.41
C THR A 64 9.62 11.78 -12.33
#